data_266d67fb77b1ace60e97ca491fb8f990
#
_entry.id   266d67fb77b1ace60e97ca491fb8f990
#
_cell.length_a   1.000
_cell.length_b   1.000
_cell.length_c   1.000
_cell.angle_alpha   90.00
_cell.angle_beta   90.00
_cell.angle_gamma   90.00
#
_symmetry.space_group_name_H-M   'P 1'
#
loop_
_entity.id
_entity.type
_entity.pdbx_description
1 polymer ?
#
loop_
_entity_poly.entity_id
_entity_poly.type
_entity_poly.pdbx_seq_one_letter_code
_entity_poly.pdbx_strand_id
1 'polypeptide(L)'
;MVKRLSNRMVFKDKAPLEVDVIVFSAGIRPQDELARQAELEVGERGGIVINNQCQTSDENIYAIGECALWGQKIFGLVAPGYTMARTTADVLTGMPSEGFK
;
A
#
# COMPACT_ATOMS: atom_id res chain seq x y z
N MET A 1 -5.25 -2.16 -14.78
CA MET A 1 -4.45 -2.66 -15.91
C MET A 1 -5.34 -3.49 -16.84
N VAL A 2 -5.29 -3.21 -18.12
CA VAL A 2 -5.98 -4.02 -19.15
C VAL A 2 -4.96 -4.92 -19.80
N LYS A 3 -5.22 -6.23 -19.79
CA LYS A 3 -4.33 -7.20 -20.40
C LYS A 3 -5.13 -8.13 -21.30
N ARG A 4 -4.80 -8.15 -22.59
CA ARG A 4 -5.43 -9.04 -23.54
C ARG A 4 -4.64 -10.35 -23.61
N LEU A 5 -5.11 -11.36 -22.88
CA LEU A 5 -4.50 -12.70 -22.85
C LEU A 5 -5.23 -13.66 -23.79
N SER A 6 -6.54 -13.56 -23.83
CA SER A 6 -7.41 -14.34 -24.68
C SER A 6 -8.77 -13.65 -24.74
N ASN A 7 -9.63 -14.07 -25.64
CA ASN A 7 -10.97 -13.53 -25.74
C ASN A 7 -11.95 -14.22 -24.79
N ARG A 8 -11.46 -14.96 -23.80
CA ARG A 8 -12.30 -15.83 -22.99
C ARG A 8 -11.84 -15.87 -21.54
N MET A 9 -12.79 -15.75 -20.61
CA MET A 9 -12.57 -16.00 -19.21
C MET A 9 -13.04 -17.41 -18.87
N VAL A 10 -12.18 -18.19 -18.23
CA VAL A 10 -12.47 -19.55 -17.80
C VAL A 10 -12.71 -19.54 -16.30
N PHE A 11 -13.82 -20.12 -15.87
CA PHE A 11 -14.21 -20.23 -14.46
C PHE A 11 -14.14 -21.68 -14.02
N LYS A 12 -13.90 -21.89 -12.75
CA LYS A 12 -13.81 -23.23 -12.18
C LYS A 12 -15.12 -24.01 -12.26
N ASP A 13 -16.24 -23.34 -11.99
CA ASP A 13 -17.56 -23.98 -11.82
C ASP A 13 -18.62 -23.48 -12.78
N LYS A 14 -18.24 -22.73 -13.81
CA LYS A 14 -19.17 -22.12 -14.76
C LYS A 14 -18.62 -22.24 -16.18
N ALA A 15 -19.53 -22.10 -17.15
CA ALA A 15 -19.14 -22.05 -18.56
C ALA A 15 -18.20 -20.87 -18.82
N PRO A 16 -17.26 -21.02 -19.75
CA PRO A 16 -16.39 -19.91 -20.15
C PRO A 16 -17.20 -18.75 -20.71
N LEU A 17 -16.71 -17.53 -20.46
CA LEU A 17 -17.31 -16.30 -20.95
C LEU A 17 -16.42 -15.69 -22.02
N GLU A 18 -16.93 -15.52 -23.22
CA GLU A 18 -16.22 -14.85 -24.31
C GLU A 18 -16.45 -13.34 -24.20
N VAL A 19 -15.37 -12.58 -24.28
CA VAL A 19 -15.39 -11.11 -24.14
C VAL A 19 -14.35 -10.48 -25.07
N ASP A 20 -14.54 -9.21 -25.39
CA ASP A 20 -13.60 -8.47 -26.23
C ASP A 20 -12.44 -7.89 -25.43
N VAL A 21 -12.70 -7.53 -24.16
CA VAL A 21 -11.71 -6.93 -23.26
C VAL A 21 -11.90 -7.50 -21.86
N ILE A 22 -10.79 -7.79 -21.20
CA ILE A 22 -10.78 -8.19 -19.79
C ILE A 22 -10.07 -7.11 -19.00
N VAL A 23 -10.75 -6.57 -17.98
CA VAL A 23 -10.18 -5.58 -17.06
C VAL A 23 -10.02 -6.22 -15.69
N PHE A 24 -8.79 -6.21 -15.17
CA PHE A 24 -8.51 -6.66 -13.81
C PHE A 24 -8.52 -5.47 -12.87
N SER A 25 -9.47 -5.47 -11.94
CA SER A 25 -9.62 -4.43 -10.91
C SER A 25 -9.85 -5.12 -9.57
N ALA A 26 -8.84 -5.86 -9.12
CA ALA A 26 -8.96 -6.78 -7.99
C ALA A 26 -8.31 -6.23 -6.71
N GLY A 27 -8.15 -4.91 -6.62
CA GLY A 27 -7.54 -4.25 -5.46
C GLY A 27 -6.04 -4.08 -5.60
N ILE A 28 -5.41 -3.73 -4.49
CA ILE A 28 -3.98 -3.46 -4.45
C ILE A 28 -3.30 -4.40 -3.47
N ARG A 29 -1.99 -4.58 -3.67
CA ARG A 29 -1.11 -5.24 -2.71
C ARG A 29 0.03 -4.28 -2.38
N PRO A 30 0.27 -3.98 -1.10
CA PRO A 30 1.39 -3.13 -0.73
C PRO A 30 2.72 -3.75 -1.15
N GLN A 31 3.61 -2.93 -1.68
CA GLN A 31 4.96 -3.35 -2.00
C GLN A 31 5.80 -3.22 -0.72
N ASP A 32 5.96 -4.31 -0.01
CA ASP A 32 6.62 -4.37 1.29
C ASP A 32 7.84 -5.31 1.34
N GLU A 33 8.24 -5.83 0.19
CA GLU A 33 9.31 -6.81 0.11
C GLU A 33 10.63 -6.28 0.66
N LEU A 34 10.98 -5.04 0.33
CA LEU A 34 12.19 -4.41 0.84
C LEU A 34 12.16 -4.28 2.37
N ALA A 35 10.98 -3.94 2.91
CA ALA A 35 10.79 -3.86 4.35
C ALA A 35 10.93 -5.22 5.02
N ARG A 36 10.43 -6.28 4.39
CA ARG A 36 10.59 -7.65 4.90
C ARG A 36 12.05 -8.06 4.94
N GLN A 37 12.81 -7.72 3.90
CA GLN A 37 14.25 -7.98 3.84
C GLN A 37 15.00 -7.21 4.93
N ALA A 38 14.54 -6.03 5.28
CA ALA A 38 15.12 -5.20 6.34
C ALA A 38 14.61 -5.59 7.74
N GLU A 39 13.79 -6.63 7.84
CA GLU A 39 13.21 -7.12 9.10
C GLU A 39 12.32 -6.09 9.80
N LEU A 40 11.70 -5.18 9.04
CA LEU A 40 10.71 -4.26 9.59
C LEU A 40 9.38 -4.98 9.84
N GLU A 41 8.62 -4.48 10.80
CA GLU A 41 7.29 -4.99 11.07
C GLU A 41 6.37 -4.75 9.88
N VAL A 42 5.75 -5.82 9.40
CA VAL A 42 4.84 -5.83 8.26
C VAL A 42 3.52 -6.45 8.69
N GLY A 43 2.42 -5.92 8.19
CA GLY A 43 1.11 -6.44 8.51
C GLY A 43 0.89 -7.86 8.00
N GLU A 44 -0.02 -8.58 8.63
CA GLU A 44 -0.33 -9.97 8.27
C GLU A 44 -0.74 -10.13 6.81
N ARG A 45 -1.46 -9.12 6.26
CA ARG A 45 -1.88 -9.09 4.86
C ARG A 45 -1.01 -8.17 4.01
N GLY A 46 0.17 -7.81 4.49
CA GLY A 46 1.08 -6.90 3.84
C GLY A 46 0.97 -5.47 4.35
N GLY A 47 1.91 -4.65 3.93
CA GLY A 47 2.02 -3.26 4.34
C GLY A 47 2.98 -3.04 5.49
N ILE A 48 3.77 -1.99 5.37
CA ILE A 48 4.77 -1.63 6.38
C ILE A 48 4.06 -0.93 7.53
N VAL A 49 4.10 -1.51 8.72
CA VAL A 49 3.43 -0.94 9.89
C VAL A 49 4.10 0.37 10.27
N ILE A 50 3.30 1.44 10.40
CA ILE A 50 3.76 2.76 10.81
C ILE A 50 2.94 3.28 12.00
N ASN A 51 3.55 4.19 12.75
CA ASN A 51 2.86 4.95 13.78
C ASN A 51 2.30 6.28 13.21
N ASN A 52 1.79 7.15 14.07
CA ASN A 52 1.21 8.43 13.67
C ASN A 52 2.23 9.40 13.04
N GLN A 53 3.51 9.14 13.19
CA GLN A 53 4.59 9.94 12.62
C GLN A 53 5.18 9.29 11.36
N CYS A 54 4.51 8.28 10.82
CA CYS A 54 4.96 7.50 9.66
C CYS A 54 6.28 6.74 9.92
N GLN A 55 6.62 6.54 11.16
CA GLN A 55 7.80 5.81 11.58
C GLN A 55 7.52 4.30 11.57
N THR A 56 8.44 3.52 11.04
CA THR A 56 8.35 2.05 11.04
C THR A 56 8.79 1.48 12.38
N SER A 57 8.93 0.17 12.46
CA SER A 57 9.49 -0.49 13.64
C SER A 57 10.96 -0.13 13.90
N ASP A 58 11.66 0.37 12.89
CA ASP A 58 12.99 0.98 13.05
C ASP A 58 12.82 2.50 13.13
N GLU A 59 13.28 3.10 14.21
CA GLU A 59 13.09 4.54 14.48
C GLU A 59 13.75 5.45 13.43
N ASN A 60 14.68 4.94 12.66
CA ASN A 60 15.39 5.68 11.62
C ASN A 60 14.78 5.51 10.22
N ILE A 61 13.73 4.71 10.10
CA ILE A 61 13.10 4.40 8.83
C ILE A 61 11.63 4.80 8.87
N TYR A 62 11.22 5.51 7.84
CA TYR A 62 9.84 5.98 7.65
C TYR A 62 9.24 5.33 6.41
N ALA A 63 7.94 5.14 6.42
CA ALA A 63 7.21 4.64 5.25
C ALA A 63 5.97 5.49 5.02
N ILE A 64 5.77 5.88 3.77
CA ILE A 64 4.63 6.69 3.35
C ILE A 64 4.01 6.13 2.07
N GLY A 65 2.75 6.44 1.83
CA GLY A 65 2.04 6.05 0.62
C GLY A 65 1.41 4.67 0.72
N GLU A 66 1.19 4.03 -0.41
CA GLU A 66 0.44 2.77 -0.50
C GLU A 66 1.15 1.57 0.15
N CYS A 67 2.44 1.64 0.35
CA CYS A 67 3.19 0.57 1.02
C CYS A 67 3.02 0.57 2.53
N ALA A 68 2.51 1.67 3.11
CA ALA A 68 2.38 1.83 4.56
C ALA A 68 1.04 1.28 5.07
N LEU A 69 1.11 0.67 6.25
CA LEU A 69 -0.07 0.19 6.98
C LEU A 69 -0.21 1.00 8.26
N TRP A 70 -1.25 1.82 8.33
CA TRP A 70 -1.53 2.67 9.48
C TRP A 70 -2.89 2.29 10.09
N GLY A 71 -2.89 1.89 11.35
CA GLY A 71 -4.12 1.53 12.04
C GLY A 71 -4.95 0.49 11.29
N GLN A 72 -4.29 -0.50 10.68
CA GLN A 72 -4.89 -1.56 9.86
C GLN A 72 -5.49 -1.08 8.53
N LYS A 73 -5.13 0.14 8.09
CA LYS A 73 -5.58 0.70 6.82
C LYS A 73 -4.43 0.85 5.85
N ILE A 74 -4.67 0.43 4.62
CA ILE A 74 -3.82 0.68 3.46
C ILE A 74 -4.51 1.76 2.63
N PHE A 75 -3.76 2.77 2.21
CA PHE A 75 -4.32 3.89 1.44
C PHE A 75 -3.94 3.74 -0.03
N GLY A 76 -4.91 3.33 -0.85
CA GLY A 76 -4.72 3.17 -2.28
C GLY A 76 -4.89 4.45 -3.10
N LEU A 77 -4.93 5.61 -2.44
CA LEU A 77 -5.08 6.92 -3.07
C LEU A 77 -3.84 7.77 -2.79
N VAL A 78 -3.58 8.71 -3.70
CA VAL A 78 -2.42 9.62 -3.61
C VAL A 78 -2.54 10.62 -2.47
N ALA A 79 -3.75 11.14 -2.22
CA ALA A 79 -3.96 12.23 -1.26
C ALA A 79 -3.45 11.93 0.16
N PRO A 80 -3.73 10.76 0.77
CA PRO A 80 -3.16 10.42 2.06
C PRO A 80 -1.63 10.40 2.06
N GLY A 81 -1.02 10.01 0.95
CA GLY A 81 0.43 10.01 0.79
C GLY A 81 1.04 11.39 0.95
N TYR A 82 0.40 12.43 0.43
CA TYR A 82 0.86 13.81 0.61
C TYR A 82 0.80 14.25 2.07
N THR A 83 -0.26 13.86 2.79
CA THR A 83 -0.37 14.14 4.22
C THR A 83 0.72 13.42 5.02
N MET A 84 0.98 12.16 4.69
CA MET A 84 2.07 11.39 5.29
C MET A 84 3.43 12.02 5.02
N ALA A 85 3.66 12.49 3.79
CA ALA A 85 4.91 13.15 3.42
C ALA A 85 5.13 14.43 4.24
N ARG A 86 4.08 15.24 4.41
CA ARG A 86 4.15 16.45 5.23
C ARG A 86 4.46 16.12 6.69
N THR A 87 3.77 15.13 7.26
CA THR A 87 4.00 14.67 8.63
C THR A 87 5.45 14.23 8.82
N THR A 88 5.95 13.43 7.89
CA THR A 88 7.33 12.93 7.94
C THR A 88 8.34 14.07 7.83
N ALA A 89 8.11 15.02 6.91
CA ALA A 89 8.98 16.17 6.75
C ALA A 89 9.03 17.03 8.04
N ASP A 90 7.89 17.25 8.67
CA ASP A 90 7.83 18.00 9.92
C ASP A 90 8.61 17.28 11.04
N VAL A 91 8.43 15.97 11.16
CA VAL A 91 9.15 15.16 12.15
C VAL A 91 10.66 15.22 11.92
N LEU A 92 11.09 15.02 10.68
CA LEU A 92 12.52 14.99 10.34
C LEU A 92 13.22 16.35 10.52
N THR A 93 12.48 17.44 10.37
CA THR A 93 13.02 18.80 10.51
C THR A 93 12.83 19.37 11.92
N GLY A 94 12.27 18.58 12.84
CA GLY A 94 12.02 19.03 14.21
C GLY A 94 10.87 20.02 14.35
N MET A 95 10.02 20.15 13.33
CA MET A 95 8.84 21.01 13.38
C MET A 95 7.73 20.35 14.20
N PRO A 96 6.87 21.14 14.87
CA PRO A 96 5.71 20.58 15.55
C PRO A 96 4.83 19.81 14.57
N SER A 97 4.42 18.60 14.94
CA SER A 97 3.53 17.77 14.14
C SER A 97 2.48 17.11 15.02
N GLU A 98 1.22 17.19 14.60
CA GLU A 98 0.14 16.47 15.25
C GLU A 98 0.09 15.00 14.87
N GLY A 99 0.93 14.61 13.94
CA GLY A 99 0.93 13.26 13.39
C GLY A 99 -0.07 13.06 12.28
N PHE A 100 0.03 11.92 11.64
CA PHE A 100 -0.92 11.49 10.60
C PHE A 100 -2.21 11.01 11.27
N LYS A 101 -3.34 11.40 10.70
CA LYS A 101 -4.66 11.03 11.21
C LYS A 101 -5.56 10.47 10.11
#